data_042c002cdbff7724740c729a396a661d
#
_entry.id   042c002cdbff7724740c729a396a661d
#
_cell.length_a   1.000
_cell.length_b   1.000
_cell.length_c   1.000
_cell.angle_alpha   90.00
_cell.angle_beta   90.00
_cell.angle_gamma   90.00
#
_symmetry.space_group_name_H-M   'P 1'
#
loop_
_entity.id
_entity.type
_entity.pdbx_description
1 polymer ?
#
loop_
_entity_poly.entity_id
_entity_poly.type
_entity_poly.pdbx_seq_one_letter_code
_entity_poly.pdbx_strand_id
1 'polypeptide(L)'
;MSKTVASAGTTAVRPGTGLARLLRENPALRIGQDDYNINVTANYGERLTPAEVGDALREHPGAGRPAHLYFHVPLCAYICHFCNYVKRKVPGGAEGERAPRVWTDLLLDESARRLAHEPWLAEASIESVYLGGGTASLLGSEQLARLVRHMRERYTIAEDCEISLEGNPDNFLHDELAEACAIGFNRFSVGVQSLQSEVNAFAGRGHDAAMSLRAIGKLRATGKPFNVDMMFGLPHQTPAKVADDIRCLIDHEVPTITIYRLRNADRAKMGIGNRALWNVESVRDRLREEHRFPGLDETYAMREAIVELLLDAGYHPSPCGWWNRPGVYPDGNIPRVSRNKWQRHDSMIAYGPGAYGWLTRDDDTVVQTHNIADISGYARRLQEGPGLPLAFGRRLAGLEAIGLVLGFNFKANQPIDAARFRHRFGVELFHDEPFASVFAELLERGLVEPVPGEPESVIPTLDGEALHEEIISVYFHQRVGSFADAVCRR
;
A
#
# COMPACT_ATOMS: atom_id res chain seq x y z
N MET A 1 -34.91 12.50 -31.41
CA MET A 1 -35.33 13.26 -30.21
C MET A 1 -34.29 12.95 -29.12
N SER A 2 -33.31 13.83 -29.03
CA SER A 2 -32.23 13.75 -28.08
C SER A 2 -32.75 14.22 -26.72
N LYS A 3 -32.63 13.36 -25.68
CA LYS A 3 -32.85 13.77 -24.28
C LYS A 3 -31.50 14.10 -23.66
N THR A 4 -31.25 15.38 -23.55
CA THR A 4 -30.18 15.97 -22.76
C THR A 4 -30.38 15.58 -21.29
N VAL A 5 -29.45 14.84 -20.73
CA VAL A 5 -29.37 14.60 -19.28
C VAL A 5 -28.77 15.87 -18.64
N ALA A 6 -29.58 16.55 -17.87
CA ALA A 6 -29.15 17.71 -17.09
C ALA A 6 -28.14 17.26 -16.04
N SER A 7 -26.94 17.82 -16.06
CA SER A 7 -25.94 17.71 -15.01
C SER A 7 -26.49 18.35 -13.73
N ALA A 8 -26.66 17.56 -12.68
CA ALA A 8 -26.87 18.07 -11.33
C ALA A 8 -25.65 18.91 -10.95
N GLY A 9 -25.89 20.19 -10.62
CA GLY A 9 -24.85 21.12 -10.26
C GLY A 9 -24.14 20.68 -8.98
N THR A 10 -22.93 20.22 -9.12
CA THR A 10 -21.95 20.13 -8.05
C THR A 10 -21.60 21.56 -7.63
N THR A 11 -22.01 21.95 -6.45
CA THR A 11 -21.49 23.15 -5.79
C THR A 11 -19.98 23.02 -5.69
N ALA A 12 -19.27 23.75 -6.54
CA ALA A 12 -17.80 23.79 -6.51
C ALA A 12 -17.36 24.35 -5.14
N VAL A 13 -17.00 23.46 -4.24
CA VAL A 13 -16.23 23.82 -3.05
C VAL A 13 -14.86 24.25 -3.57
N ARG A 14 -14.50 25.52 -3.34
CA ARG A 14 -13.18 26.04 -3.72
C ARG A 14 -12.11 25.21 -2.99
N PRO A 15 -11.17 24.60 -3.73
CA PRO A 15 -10.06 23.88 -3.13
C PRO A 15 -9.24 24.84 -2.25
N GLY A 16 -8.71 24.35 -1.12
CA GLY A 16 -7.59 24.97 -0.44
C GLY A 16 -7.79 25.36 1.01
N THR A 17 -8.99 25.38 1.55
CA THR A 17 -9.20 25.75 2.95
C THR A 17 -9.91 24.69 3.78
N GLY A 18 -10.48 23.65 3.15
CA GLY A 18 -11.33 22.66 3.81
C GLY A 18 -10.56 21.70 4.71
N LEU A 19 -9.65 20.92 4.18
CA LEU A 19 -8.96 19.84 4.93
C LEU A 19 -8.02 20.36 6.02
N ALA A 20 -7.22 21.40 5.73
CA ALA A 20 -6.34 21.98 6.73
C ALA A 20 -7.14 22.60 7.88
N ARG A 21 -8.29 23.23 7.59
CA ARG A 21 -9.23 23.75 8.59
C ARG A 21 -9.86 22.62 9.39
N LEU A 22 -10.39 21.58 8.73
CA LEU A 22 -10.97 20.39 9.37
C LEU A 22 -9.99 19.78 10.38
N LEU A 23 -8.72 19.62 9.99
CA LEU A 23 -7.70 19.06 10.86
C LEU A 23 -7.30 20.00 12.01
N ARG A 24 -7.36 21.33 11.82
CA ARG A 24 -7.15 22.27 12.94
C ARG A 24 -8.29 22.22 13.96
N GLU A 25 -9.52 22.15 13.48
CA GLU A 25 -10.72 22.08 14.32
C GLU A 25 -10.86 20.71 15.00
N ASN A 26 -10.22 19.65 14.45
CA ASN A 26 -10.28 18.29 14.95
C ASN A 26 -8.87 17.72 15.21
N PRO A 27 -8.17 18.15 16.27
CA PRO A 27 -6.81 17.69 16.57
C PRO A 27 -6.69 16.17 16.72
N ALA A 28 -7.75 15.46 17.13
CA ALA A 28 -7.78 14.02 17.25
C ALA A 28 -7.61 13.29 15.91
N LEU A 29 -7.96 13.93 14.78
CA LEU A 29 -7.72 13.42 13.43
C LEU A 29 -6.28 13.69 12.94
N ARG A 30 -5.50 14.50 13.67
CA ARG A 30 -4.13 14.76 13.31
C ARG A 30 -3.26 13.60 13.80
N ILE A 31 -3.10 12.60 12.97
CA ILE A 31 -1.97 11.70 13.17
C ILE A 31 -0.72 12.55 13.00
N GLY A 32 0.11 12.63 14.03
CA GLY A 32 1.35 13.39 13.98
C GLY A 32 2.17 12.92 12.77
N GLN A 33 2.95 13.82 12.17
CA GLN A 33 3.89 13.40 11.11
C GLN A 33 4.81 12.29 11.58
N ASP A 34 4.96 12.14 12.90
CA ASP A 34 5.80 11.16 13.56
C ASP A 34 5.04 9.86 13.92
N ASP A 35 3.71 9.87 13.91
CA ASP A 35 2.86 8.72 14.21
C ASP A 35 2.24 8.19 12.93
N TYR A 36 2.98 7.36 12.24
CA TYR A 36 2.44 6.61 11.13
C TYR A 36 1.91 5.26 11.63
N ASN A 37 0.64 5.20 11.90
CA ASN A 37 -0.04 3.92 12.07
C ASN A 37 -0.34 3.35 10.70
N ILE A 38 0.40 2.33 10.33
CA ILE A 38 0.10 1.62 9.12
C ILE A 38 -1.17 0.84 9.35
N ASN A 39 -2.13 1.25 8.64
CA ASN A 39 -3.46 0.73 8.50
C ASN A 39 -3.56 -0.66 7.85
N VAL A 40 -2.46 -1.33 7.61
CA VAL A 40 -2.40 -2.73 7.16
C VAL A 40 -1.91 -3.68 8.26
N THR A 41 -1.37 -3.13 9.36
CA THR A 41 -0.96 -3.91 10.53
C THR A 41 -1.59 -3.30 11.76
N ALA A 42 -2.51 -4.02 12.37
CA ALA A 42 -3.13 -3.59 13.61
C ALA A 42 -2.09 -3.56 14.74
N ASN A 43 -2.20 -2.56 15.61
CA ASN A 43 -1.42 -2.45 16.84
C ASN A 43 -2.12 -3.10 18.04
N TYR A 44 -3.30 -3.65 17.82
CA TYR A 44 -4.19 -4.28 18.79
C TYR A 44 -4.44 -5.73 18.39
N GLY A 45 -5.21 -6.45 19.18
CA GLY A 45 -5.42 -7.88 19.03
C GLY A 45 -4.40 -8.71 19.81
N GLU A 46 -4.68 -9.98 19.94
CA GLU A 46 -3.82 -10.94 20.63
C GLU A 46 -2.48 -11.09 19.91
N ARG A 47 -1.37 -10.88 20.63
CA ARG A 47 -0.04 -11.10 20.07
C ARG A 47 0.29 -12.58 20.04
N LEU A 48 0.67 -13.09 18.88
CA LEU A 48 1.07 -14.48 18.68
C LEU A 48 2.61 -14.60 18.62
N THR A 49 3.11 -15.67 19.20
CA THR A 49 4.51 -16.11 19.05
C THR A 49 4.75 -16.66 17.63
N PRO A 50 6.01 -16.80 17.19
CA PRO A 50 6.33 -17.42 15.90
C PRO A 50 5.76 -18.85 15.74
N ALA A 51 5.67 -19.61 16.83
CA ALA A 51 5.12 -20.97 16.83
C ALA A 51 3.60 -20.94 16.57
N GLU A 52 2.85 -20.11 17.30
CA GLU A 52 1.40 -19.95 17.13
C GLU A 52 1.04 -19.40 15.75
N VAL A 53 1.87 -18.51 15.19
CA VAL A 53 1.72 -18.09 13.80
C VAL A 53 1.94 -19.25 12.84
N GLY A 54 2.96 -20.07 13.08
CA GLY A 54 3.23 -21.27 12.30
C GLY A 54 2.05 -22.24 12.32
N ASP A 55 1.44 -22.47 13.50
CA ASP A 55 0.27 -23.32 13.62
C ASP A 55 -0.94 -22.74 12.86
N ALA A 56 -1.21 -21.45 13.00
CA ALA A 56 -2.28 -20.77 12.28
C ALA A 56 -2.11 -20.85 10.75
N LEU A 57 -0.88 -20.73 10.26
CA LEU A 57 -0.54 -20.88 8.84
C LEU A 57 -0.78 -22.29 8.34
N ARG A 58 -0.39 -23.30 9.10
CA ARG A 58 -0.58 -24.73 8.75
C ARG A 58 -2.05 -25.11 8.67
N GLU A 59 -2.85 -24.61 9.61
CA GLU A 59 -4.26 -24.95 9.78
C GLU A 59 -5.22 -24.09 8.94
N HIS A 60 -4.69 -23.16 8.15
CA HIS A 60 -5.54 -22.25 7.38
C HIS A 60 -6.30 -22.99 6.27
N PRO A 61 -7.62 -22.82 6.17
CA PRO A 61 -8.46 -23.49 5.15
C PRO A 61 -8.41 -22.73 3.81
N GLY A 62 -7.21 -22.52 3.27
CA GLY A 62 -6.98 -21.68 2.07
C GLY A 62 -7.01 -22.42 0.73
N ALA A 63 -7.11 -23.77 0.74
CA ALA A 63 -7.13 -24.57 -0.49
C ALA A 63 -8.30 -24.16 -1.41
N GLY A 64 -7.99 -23.91 -2.69
CA GLY A 64 -8.97 -23.47 -3.69
C GLY A 64 -9.48 -22.03 -3.53
N ARG A 65 -9.03 -21.29 -2.52
CA ARG A 65 -9.46 -19.90 -2.29
C ARG A 65 -8.55 -18.90 -2.97
N PRO A 66 -9.08 -17.71 -3.31
CA PRO A 66 -8.25 -16.62 -3.77
C PRO A 66 -7.22 -16.23 -2.72
N ALA A 67 -5.99 -16.06 -3.17
CA ALA A 67 -4.91 -15.54 -2.35
C ALA A 67 -3.99 -14.67 -3.19
N HIS A 68 -3.13 -13.89 -2.51
CA HIS A 68 -2.14 -13.13 -3.22
C HIS A 68 -0.76 -13.20 -2.55
N LEU A 69 0.30 -13.10 -3.36
CA LEU A 69 1.68 -13.21 -2.90
C LEU A 69 2.35 -11.84 -2.94
N TYR A 70 3.13 -11.56 -1.90
CA TYR A 70 3.99 -10.39 -1.83
C TYR A 70 5.44 -10.85 -1.58
N PHE A 71 6.35 -10.44 -2.44
CA PHE A 71 7.79 -10.69 -2.27
C PHE A 71 8.50 -9.37 -1.95
N HIS A 72 9.08 -9.30 -0.77
CA HIS A 72 9.85 -8.16 -0.32
C HIS A 72 11.32 -8.33 -0.65
N VAL A 73 11.81 -7.57 -1.63
CA VAL A 73 13.21 -7.52 -2.02
C VAL A 73 13.88 -6.35 -1.30
N PRO A 74 14.83 -6.58 -0.36
CA PRO A 74 15.38 -5.51 0.46
C PRO A 74 16.52 -4.72 -0.21
N LEU A 75 16.71 -4.87 -1.51
CA LEU A 75 17.81 -4.24 -2.26
C LEU A 75 17.42 -2.83 -2.73
N CYS A 76 18.32 -1.85 -2.56
CA CYS A 76 18.20 -0.51 -3.11
C CYS A 76 19.54 -0.03 -3.66
N ALA A 77 19.53 0.66 -4.81
CA ALA A 77 20.71 1.31 -5.35
C ALA A 77 21.13 2.53 -4.49
N TYR A 78 20.15 3.23 -3.95
CA TYR A 78 20.30 4.39 -3.05
C TYR A 78 19.24 4.34 -1.94
N ILE A 79 19.47 5.07 -0.85
CA ILE A 79 18.54 5.12 0.29
C ILE A 79 17.79 6.45 0.28
N CYS A 80 16.49 6.36 0.02
CA CYS A 80 15.61 7.52 0.06
C CYS A 80 15.34 7.97 1.50
N HIS A 81 15.38 9.28 1.76
CA HIS A 81 15.26 9.84 3.10
C HIS A 81 13.87 9.61 3.73
N PHE A 82 12.82 9.56 2.92
CA PHE A 82 11.44 9.37 3.35
C PHE A 82 11.03 7.90 3.57
N CYS A 83 11.85 6.95 3.11
CA CYS A 83 11.43 5.56 3.01
C CYS A 83 11.50 4.81 4.35
N ASN A 84 10.43 4.13 4.70
CA ASN A 84 10.26 3.36 5.92
C ASN A 84 10.36 1.85 5.73
N TYR A 85 10.45 1.38 4.49
CA TYR A 85 10.52 -0.04 4.21
C TYR A 85 11.85 -0.64 4.67
N VAL A 86 11.84 -1.94 4.97
CA VAL A 86 13.05 -2.71 5.23
C VAL A 86 13.89 -2.73 3.95
N LYS A 87 15.11 -2.24 4.04
CA LYS A 87 15.97 -2.07 2.88
C LYS A 87 17.44 -2.07 3.24
N ARG A 88 18.25 -2.43 2.26
CA ARG A 88 19.71 -2.37 2.32
C ARG A 88 20.25 -1.81 1.01
N LYS A 89 21.18 -0.89 1.10
CA LYS A 89 21.92 -0.45 -0.09
C LYS A 89 22.72 -1.63 -0.65
N VAL A 90 22.65 -1.83 -1.96
CA VAL A 90 23.49 -2.84 -2.65
C VAL A 90 24.96 -2.53 -2.38
N PRO A 91 25.74 -3.48 -1.87
CA PRO A 91 27.18 -3.29 -1.65
C PRO A 91 27.93 -3.03 -2.96
N GLY A 92 29.12 -2.45 -2.89
CA GLY A 92 30.01 -2.35 -4.04
C GLY A 92 30.74 -3.66 -4.36
N GLY A 93 31.27 -3.77 -5.57
CA GLY A 93 32.13 -4.87 -6.02
C GLY A 93 31.45 -6.24 -6.01
N ALA A 94 32.20 -7.31 -5.86
CA ALA A 94 31.73 -8.69 -6.01
C ALA A 94 30.59 -9.10 -5.05
N GLU A 95 30.45 -8.46 -3.91
CA GLU A 95 29.30 -8.70 -3.02
C GLU A 95 28.01 -8.17 -3.64
N GLY A 96 28.06 -6.95 -4.24
CA GLY A 96 26.90 -6.36 -4.92
C GLY A 96 26.47 -7.14 -6.14
N GLU A 97 27.42 -7.64 -6.93
CA GLU A 97 27.13 -8.46 -8.10
C GLU A 97 26.42 -9.78 -7.74
N ARG A 98 26.72 -10.34 -6.56
CA ARG A 98 26.08 -11.56 -6.05
C ARG A 98 24.77 -11.31 -5.31
N ALA A 99 24.52 -10.09 -4.85
CA ALA A 99 23.37 -9.78 -4.01
C ALA A 99 22.02 -10.19 -4.62
N PRO A 100 21.75 -9.95 -5.92
CA PRO A 100 20.49 -10.37 -6.56
C PRO A 100 20.26 -11.88 -6.43
N ARG A 101 21.29 -12.69 -6.74
CA ARG A 101 21.21 -14.15 -6.63
C ARG A 101 21.00 -14.61 -5.19
N VAL A 102 21.77 -14.06 -4.25
CA VAL A 102 21.67 -14.42 -2.82
C VAL A 102 20.26 -14.15 -2.29
N TRP A 103 19.69 -13.01 -2.63
CA TRP A 103 18.33 -12.68 -2.20
C TRP A 103 17.26 -13.52 -2.87
N THR A 104 17.43 -13.84 -4.14
CA THR A 104 16.55 -14.77 -4.85
C THR A 104 16.60 -16.15 -4.20
N ASP A 105 17.79 -16.68 -3.91
CA ASP A 105 17.94 -17.98 -3.26
C ASP A 105 17.26 -18.03 -1.87
N LEU A 106 17.37 -16.96 -1.08
CA LEU A 106 16.68 -16.85 0.22
C LEU A 106 15.16 -16.81 0.07
N LEU A 107 14.63 -16.05 -0.90
CA LEU A 107 13.19 -15.97 -1.15
C LEU A 107 12.62 -17.31 -1.65
N LEU A 108 13.36 -18.01 -2.51
CA LEU A 108 13.00 -19.35 -3.00
C LEU A 108 13.03 -20.40 -1.87
N ASP A 109 14.01 -20.32 -0.98
CA ASP A 109 14.11 -21.20 0.19
C ASP A 109 12.94 -20.95 1.17
N GLU A 110 12.62 -19.69 1.47
CA GLU A 110 11.46 -19.35 2.29
C GLU A 110 10.17 -19.90 1.64
N SER A 111 9.99 -19.67 0.34
CA SER A 111 8.82 -20.15 -0.39
C SER A 111 8.69 -21.68 -0.33
N ALA A 112 9.79 -22.41 -0.53
CA ALA A 112 9.80 -23.86 -0.44
C ALA A 112 9.43 -24.38 0.96
N ARG A 113 9.93 -23.71 2.03
CA ARG A 113 9.58 -24.02 3.42
C ARG A 113 8.11 -23.75 3.73
N ARG A 114 7.59 -22.63 3.25
CA ARG A 114 6.19 -22.29 3.43
C ARG A 114 5.27 -23.31 2.76
N LEU A 115 5.55 -23.68 1.52
CA LEU A 115 4.81 -24.72 0.80
C LEU A 115 4.87 -26.10 1.50
N ALA A 116 5.98 -26.44 2.13
CA ALA A 116 6.09 -27.67 2.93
C ALA A 116 5.32 -27.58 4.26
N HIS A 117 5.26 -26.41 4.87
CA HIS A 117 4.59 -26.15 6.14
C HIS A 117 3.09 -25.89 5.98
N GLU A 118 2.68 -25.30 4.86
CA GLU A 118 1.34 -24.82 4.53
C GLU A 118 0.85 -25.49 3.23
N PRO A 119 0.45 -26.79 3.25
CA PRO A 119 0.09 -27.53 2.02
C PRO A 119 -1.04 -26.87 1.22
N TRP A 120 -1.99 -26.23 1.89
CA TRP A 120 -3.10 -25.49 1.27
C TRP A 120 -2.62 -24.41 0.28
N LEU A 121 -1.42 -23.88 0.50
CA LEU A 121 -0.88 -22.77 -0.28
C LEU A 121 -0.59 -23.15 -1.74
N ALA A 122 -0.22 -24.40 -1.99
CA ALA A 122 -0.06 -24.91 -3.36
C ALA A 122 -1.38 -25.01 -4.12
N GLU A 123 -2.49 -25.17 -3.40
CA GLU A 123 -3.84 -25.33 -3.94
C GLU A 123 -4.63 -24.03 -3.98
N ALA A 124 -4.17 -22.98 -3.27
CA ALA A 124 -4.80 -21.65 -3.29
C ALA A 124 -4.73 -21.04 -4.69
N SER A 125 -5.81 -20.37 -5.13
CA SER A 125 -5.84 -19.68 -6.42
C SER A 125 -5.10 -18.34 -6.31
N ILE A 126 -3.89 -18.26 -6.83
CA ILE A 126 -3.09 -17.03 -6.78
C ILE A 126 -3.54 -16.09 -7.89
N GLU A 127 -4.27 -15.04 -7.52
CA GLU A 127 -4.81 -14.07 -8.45
C GLU A 127 -3.92 -12.84 -8.65
N SER A 128 -3.02 -12.55 -7.71
CA SER A 128 -2.04 -11.47 -7.87
C SER A 128 -0.74 -11.79 -7.16
N VAL A 129 0.35 -11.32 -7.75
CA VAL A 129 1.72 -11.39 -7.22
C VAL A 129 2.33 -10.00 -7.29
N TYR A 130 2.94 -9.54 -6.22
CA TYR A 130 3.63 -8.25 -6.19
C TYR A 130 5.07 -8.42 -5.71
N LEU A 131 6.02 -8.07 -6.57
CA LEU A 131 7.43 -7.99 -6.24
C LEU A 131 7.78 -6.52 -5.97
N GLY A 132 8.08 -6.21 -4.70
CA GLY A 132 8.34 -4.83 -4.26
C GLY A 132 9.28 -4.77 -3.07
N GLY A 133 9.21 -3.68 -2.33
CA GLY A 133 9.96 -3.50 -1.09
C GLY A 133 11.02 -2.41 -1.13
N GLY A 134 12.28 -2.76 -1.37
CA GLY A 134 13.35 -1.83 -1.65
C GLY A 134 13.26 -1.38 -3.12
N THR A 135 13.74 -2.21 -4.01
CA THR A 135 13.66 -2.04 -5.48
C THR A 135 13.76 -3.43 -6.10
N ALA A 136 12.62 -4.06 -6.36
CA ALA A 136 12.58 -5.45 -6.78
C ALA A 136 13.22 -5.70 -8.15
N SER A 137 13.15 -4.72 -9.05
CA SER A 137 13.80 -4.76 -10.37
C SER A 137 15.32 -4.91 -10.32
N LEU A 138 15.98 -4.58 -9.19
CA LEU A 138 17.41 -4.82 -8.99
C LEU A 138 17.82 -6.30 -8.91
N LEU A 139 16.85 -7.21 -8.86
CA LEU A 139 17.16 -8.64 -8.99
C LEU A 139 17.69 -8.98 -10.39
N GLY A 140 17.34 -8.19 -11.41
CA GLY A 140 17.69 -8.46 -12.80
C GLY A 140 16.89 -9.60 -13.41
N SER A 141 16.88 -9.67 -14.73
CA SER A 141 15.99 -10.56 -15.50
C SER A 141 16.19 -12.04 -15.20
N GLU A 142 17.45 -12.49 -15.03
CA GLU A 142 17.75 -13.90 -14.71
C GLU A 142 17.08 -14.31 -13.39
N GLN A 143 17.21 -13.50 -12.34
CA GLN A 143 16.70 -13.83 -11.03
C GLN A 143 15.17 -13.66 -10.96
N LEU A 144 14.62 -12.65 -11.64
CA LEU A 144 13.18 -12.47 -11.81
C LEU A 144 12.56 -13.68 -12.54
N ALA A 145 13.20 -14.18 -13.60
CA ALA A 145 12.76 -15.39 -14.31
C ALA A 145 12.78 -16.64 -13.41
N ARG A 146 13.77 -16.76 -12.53
CA ARG A 146 13.84 -17.86 -11.55
C ARG A 146 12.66 -17.82 -10.58
N LEU A 147 12.33 -16.64 -10.03
CA LEU A 147 11.18 -16.46 -9.14
C LEU A 147 9.86 -16.77 -9.83
N VAL A 148 9.62 -16.21 -11.02
CA VAL A 148 8.36 -16.43 -11.76
C VAL A 148 8.20 -17.90 -12.16
N ARG A 149 9.29 -18.57 -12.59
CA ARG A 149 9.27 -20.00 -12.89
C ARG A 149 8.90 -20.81 -11.67
N HIS A 150 9.55 -20.57 -10.52
CA HIS A 150 9.23 -21.24 -9.26
C HIS A 150 7.76 -21.06 -8.88
N MET A 151 7.23 -19.84 -9.01
CA MET A 151 5.82 -19.58 -8.71
C MET A 151 4.90 -20.42 -9.61
N ARG A 152 5.16 -20.44 -10.93
CA ARG A 152 4.35 -21.22 -11.88
C ARG A 152 4.44 -22.74 -11.68
N GLU A 153 5.57 -23.22 -11.19
CA GLU A 153 5.79 -24.66 -10.94
C GLU A 153 5.21 -25.13 -9.60
N ARG A 154 5.07 -24.24 -8.63
CA ARG A 154 4.79 -24.60 -7.24
C ARG A 154 3.45 -24.12 -6.70
N TYR A 155 2.82 -23.15 -7.37
CA TYR A 155 1.56 -22.55 -6.98
C TYR A 155 0.52 -22.70 -8.08
N THR A 156 -0.74 -22.71 -7.71
CA THR A 156 -1.86 -22.61 -8.65
C THR A 156 -2.06 -21.15 -9.04
N ILE A 157 -1.44 -20.71 -10.11
CA ILE A 157 -1.51 -19.35 -10.62
C ILE A 157 -2.75 -19.20 -11.50
N ALA A 158 -3.65 -18.26 -11.20
CA ALA A 158 -4.81 -17.95 -12.03
C ALA A 158 -4.39 -17.51 -13.44
N GLU A 159 -5.15 -17.87 -14.46
CA GLU A 159 -4.83 -17.58 -15.86
C GLU A 159 -4.63 -16.08 -16.11
N ASP A 160 -5.45 -15.25 -15.46
CA ASP A 160 -5.43 -13.80 -15.55
C ASP A 160 -4.70 -13.14 -14.36
N CYS A 161 -3.80 -13.86 -13.69
CA CYS A 161 -3.04 -13.37 -12.55
C CYS A 161 -2.29 -12.07 -12.88
N GLU A 162 -2.45 -11.05 -12.03
CA GLU A 162 -1.66 -9.83 -12.10
C GLU A 162 -0.29 -10.04 -11.46
N ILE A 163 0.78 -9.93 -12.24
CA ILE A 163 2.16 -10.05 -11.76
C ILE A 163 2.84 -8.69 -11.88
N SER A 164 3.01 -8.02 -10.74
CA SER A 164 3.50 -6.65 -10.64
C SER A 164 4.99 -6.60 -10.30
N LEU A 165 5.74 -5.72 -10.96
CA LEU A 165 7.14 -5.41 -10.66
C LEU A 165 7.32 -3.94 -10.30
N GLU A 166 7.95 -3.70 -9.14
CA GLU A 166 8.31 -2.36 -8.67
C GLU A 166 9.76 -2.03 -9.01
N GLY A 167 9.99 -0.80 -9.46
CA GLY A 167 11.32 -0.30 -9.79
C GLY A 167 11.43 1.21 -9.73
N ASN A 168 12.64 1.70 -9.97
CA ASN A 168 12.93 3.11 -10.17
C ASN A 168 13.01 3.42 -11.68
N PRO A 169 12.97 4.70 -12.10
CA PRO A 169 13.07 5.05 -13.51
C PRO A 169 14.26 4.45 -14.26
N ASP A 170 15.44 4.41 -13.62
CA ASP A 170 16.66 3.84 -14.19
C ASP A 170 16.53 2.35 -14.52
N ASN A 171 15.70 1.61 -13.78
CA ASN A 171 15.50 0.17 -14.00
C ASN A 171 14.61 -0.16 -15.21
N PHE A 172 13.94 0.82 -15.79
CA PHE A 172 13.02 0.64 -16.92
C PHE A 172 13.52 1.30 -18.22
N LEU A 173 14.81 1.63 -18.30
CA LEU A 173 15.38 2.33 -19.45
C LEU A 173 15.97 1.42 -20.51
N HIS A 174 16.34 0.21 -20.16
CA HIS A 174 17.08 -0.72 -21.02
C HIS A 174 16.23 -1.95 -21.38
N ASP A 175 16.86 -3.00 -21.83
CA ASP A 175 16.20 -4.22 -22.29
C ASP A 175 15.50 -4.99 -21.17
N GLU A 176 15.84 -4.71 -19.91
CA GLU A 176 15.26 -5.35 -18.72
C GLU A 176 13.73 -5.22 -18.67
N LEU A 177 13.16 -4.11 -19.18
CA LEU A 177 11.71 -3.95 -19.24
C LEU A 177 11.07 -4.93 -20.23
N ALA A 178 11.67 -5.10 -21.43
CA ALA A 178 11.19 -6.05 -22.41
C ALA A 178 11.34 -7.50 -21.92
N GLU A 179 12.46 -7.80 -21.26
CA GLU A 179 12.72 -9.08 -20.61
C GLU A 179 11.72 -9.36 -19.48
N ALA A 180 11.43 -8.38 -18.63
CA ALA A 180 10.40 -8.50 -17.59
C ALA A 180 9.01 -8.81 -18.19
N CYS A 181 8.64 -8.16 -19.29
CA CYS A 181 7.40 -8.48 -20.01
C CYS A 181 7.42 -9.92 -20.57
N ALA A 182 8.53 -10.36 -21.12
CA ALA A 182 8.70 -11.73 -21.66
C ALA A 182 8.67 -12.81 -20.56
N ILE A 183 9.17 -12.52 -19.38
CA ILE A 183 9.10 -13.37 -18.17
C ILE A 183 7.64 -13.54 -17.72
N GLY A 184 6.80 -12.53 -17.93
CA GLY A 184 5.38 -12.57 -17.60
C GLY A 184 4.91 -11.50 -16.63
N PHE A 185 5.73 -10.49 -16.33
CA PHE A 185 5.24 -9.30 -15.63
C PHE A 185 4.26 -8.55 -16.53
N ASN A 186 3.08 -8.24 -16.00
CA ASN A 186 2.01 -7.63 -16.76
C ASN A 186 1.49 -6.32 -16.12
N ARG A 187 2.10 -5.88 -15.03
CA ARG A 187 1.89 -4.58 -14.39
C ARG A 187 3.21 -4.04 -13.81
N PHE A 188 3.41 -2.72 -13.85
CA PHE A 188 4.62 -2.08 -13.35
C PHE A 188 4.28 -0.94 -12.37
N SER A 189 5.17 -0.70 -11.39
CA SER A 189 5.13 0.45 -10.50
C SER A 189 6.47 1.16 -10.57
N VAL A 190 6.47 2.46 -10.83
CA VAL A 190 7.69 3.25 -10.91
C VAL A 190 7.70 4.41 -9.92
N GLY A 191 8.67 4.40 -9.03
CA GLY A 191 8.84 5.44 -8.01
C GLY A 191 9.56 6.67 -8.57
N VAL A 192 8.81 7.71 -8.96
CA VAL A 192 9.35 8.99 -9.47
C VAL A 192 9.46 10.02 -8.34
N GLN A 193 8.44 10.16 -7.53
CA GLN A 193 8.28 11.05 -6.38
C GLN A 193 8.11 12.52 -6.74
N SER A 194 8.97 13.09 -7.61
CA SER A 194 8.88 14.45 -8.16
C SER A 194 9.66 14.53 -9.48
N LEU A 195 9.31 15.48 -10.32
CA LEU A 195 10.10 15.87 -11.49
C LEU A 195 10.99 17.09 -11.21
N GLN A 196 10.96 17.61 -9.98
CA GLN A 196 11.79 18.76 -9.56
C GLN A 196 13.13 18.28 -9.03
N SER A 197 14.24 18.77 -9.59
CA SER A 197 15.59 18.30 -9.25
C SER A 197 15.96 18.51 -7.78
N GLU A 198 15.61 19.66 -7.21
CA GLU A 198 15.91 19.95 -5.79
C GLU A 198 15.11 19.09 -4.83
N VAL A 199 13.86 18.72 -5.19
CA VAL A 199 13.01 17.81 -4.40
C VAL A 199 13.61 16.41 -4.42
N ASN A 200 13.99 15.90 -5.59
CA ASN A 200 14.62 14.60 -5.75
C ASN A 200 15.99 14.53 -5.06
N ALA A 201 16.78 15.60 -5.12
CA ALA A 201 18.06 15.68 -4.39
C ALA A 201 17.85 15.58 -2.87
N PHE A 202 16.88 16.33 -2.31
CA PHE A 202 16.50 16.20 -0.89
C PHE A 202 16.01 14.78 -0.57
N ALA A 203 15.16 14.21 -1.41
CA ALA A 203 14.61 12.88 -1.18
C ALA A 203 15.63 11.74 -1.32
N GLY A 204 16.87 12.04 -1.75
CA GLY A 204 17.93 11.05 -1.96
C GLY A 204 17.67 10.15 -3.17
N ARG A 205 17.05 10.69 -4.21
CA ARG A 205 16.77 9.96 -5.46
C ARG A 205 17.96 10.04 -6.42
N GLY A 206 18.20 8.95 -7.15
CA GLY A 206 19.32 8.83 -8.09
C GLY A 206 18.97 9.14 -9.55
N HIS A 207 17.77 9.67 -9.83
CA HIS A 207 17.30 9.98 -11.18
C HIS A 207 16.81 11.43 -11.30
N ASP A 208 16.83 11.96 -12.52
CA ASP A 208 16.29 13.25 -12.90
C ASP A 208 14.93 13.13 -13.63
N ALA A 209 14.32 14.28 -13.94
CA ALA A 209 13.05 14.33 -14.67
C ALA A 209 13.16 13.72 -16.07
N ALA A 210 14.25 13.99 -16.80
CA ALA A 210 14.42 13.47 -18.15
C ALA A 210 14.52 11.92 -18.16
N MET A 211 15.20 11.35 -17.18
CA MET A 211 15.26 9.90 -16.97
C MET A 211 13.89 9.32 -16.66
N SER A 212 13.15 9.96 -15.75
CA SER A 212 11.79 9.57 -15.37
C SER A 212 10.84 9.57 -16.57
N LEU A 213 10.84 10.63 -17.36
CA LEU A 213 9.97 10.74 -18.54
C LEU A 213 10.34 9.73 -19.64
N ARG A 214 11.63 9.44 -19.83
CA ARG A 214 12.05 8.35 -20.75
C ARG A 214 11.55 6.98 -20.28
N ALA A 215 11.64 6.69 -18.98
CA ALA A 215 11.14 5.44 -18.41
C ALA A 215 9.61 5.33 -18.57
N ILE A 216 8.87 6.40 -18.31
CA ILE A 216 7.41 6.47 -18.53
C ILE A 216 7.08 6.20 -20.00
N GLY A 217 7.80 6.82 -20.95
CA GLY A 217 7.61 6.57 -22.37
C GLY A 217 7.82 5.10 -22.76
N LYS A 218 8.84 4.44 -22.20
CA LYS A 218 9.08 3.00 -22.42
C LYS A 218 8.01 2.12 -21.79
N LEU A 219 7.59 2.41 -20.55
CA LEU A 219 6.49 1.70 -19.88
C LEU A 219 5.20 1.82 -20.70
N ARG A 220 4.86 3.00 -21.17
CA ARG A 220 3.70 3.23 -22.04
C ARG A 220 3.76 2.41 -23.33
N ALA A 221 4.94 2.31 -23.94
CA ALA A 221 5.14 1.54 -25.18
C ALA A 221 4.92 0.04 -24.98
N THR A 222 4.95 -0.49 -23.75
CA THR A 222 4.62 -1.90 -23.48
C THR A 222 3.14 -2.22 -23.66
N GLY A 223 2.26 -1.21 -23.63
CA GLY A 223 0.81 -1.39 -23.60
C GLY A 223 0.27 -2.02 -22.31
N LYS A 224 1.11 -2.21 -21.29
CA LYS A 224 0.71 -2.78 -20.01
C LYS A 224 0.35 -1.70 -18.99
N PRO A 225 -0.58 -1.97 -18.06
CA PRO A 225 -0.86 -1.07 -16.95
C PRO A 225 0.40 -0.76 -16.13
N PHE A 226 0.57 0.49 -15.76
CA PHE A 226 1.60 0.91 -14.83
C PHE A 226 1.15 2.11 -14.01
N ASN A 227 1.74 2.29 -12.84
CA ASN A 227 1.56 3.48 -12.02
C ASN A 227 2.88 4.23 -11.83
N VAL A 228 2.75 5.54 -11.71
CA VAL A 228 3.82 6.46 -11.33
C VAL A 228 3.55 6.94 -9.92
N ASP A 229 4.47 6.64 -8.99
CA ASP A 229 4.36 7.07 -7.60
C ASP A 229 4.94 8.48 -7.46
N MET A 230 4.09 9.41 -7.00
CA MET A 230 4.42 10.80 -6.71
C MET A 230 4.24 11.09 -5.23
N MET A 231 5.02 12.04 -4.71
CA MET A 231 4.90 12.49 -3.33
C MET A 231 4.61 13.98 -3.26
N PHE A 232 3.83 14.38 -2.26
CA PHE A 232 3.63 15.78 -1.91
C PHE A 232 3.91 16.01 -0.42
N GLY A 233 4.19 17.28 -0.08
CA GLY A 233 4.60 17.65 1.28
C GLY A 233 6.11 17.50 1.53
N LEU A 234 6.92 17.25 0.51
CA LEU A 234 8.38 17.26 0.59
C LEU A 234 8.92 18.70 0.67
N PRO A 235 10.07 18.93 1.33
CA PRO A 235 10.78 20.19 1.23
C PRO A 235 11.03 20.61 -0.22
N HIS A 236 11.07 21.91 -0.45
CA HIS A 236 11.22 22.56 -1.76
C HIS A 236 10.03 22.46 -2.70
N GLN A 237 8.99 21.69 -2.35
CA GLN A 237 7.74 21.67 -3.09
C GLN A 237 6.88 22.91 -2.77
N THR A 238 6.09 23.30 -3.76
CA THR A 238 5.01 24.29 -3.65
C THR A 238 3.79 23.77 -4.42
N PRO A 239 2.57 24.32 -4.21
CA PRO A 239 1.40 23.93 -5.00
C PRO A 239 1.63 24.06 -6.51
N ALA A 240 2.34 25.10 -6.97
CA ALA A 240 2.65 25.28 -8.38
C ALA A 240 3.59 24.19 -8.92
N LYS A 241 4.66 23.86 -8.19
CA LYS A 241 5.62 22.82 -8.62
C LYS A 241 4.98 21.42 -8.70
N VAL A 242 4.16 21.04 -7.72
CA VAL A 242 3.46 19.76 -7.78
C VAL A 242 2.42 19.74 -8.90
N ALA A 243 1.75 20.87 -9.16
CA ALA A 243 0.84 21.01 -10.30
C ALA A 243 1.56 20.83 -11.64
N ASP A 244 2.76 21.39 -11.78
CA ASP A 244 3.57 21.23 -13.00
C ASP A 244 4.02 19.76 -13.18
N ASP A 245 4.42 19.08 -12.11
CA ASP A 245 4.75 17.66 -12.14
C ASP A 245 3.54 16.83 -12.63
N ILE A 246 2.34 17.09 -12.10
CA ILE A 246 1.12 16.34 -12.44
C ILE A 246 0.69 16.64 -13.89
N ARG A 247 0.71 17.90 -14.35
CA ARG A 247 0.42 18.24 -15.76
C ARG A 247 1.35 17.47 -16.70
N CYS A 248 2.63 17.45 -16.38
CA CYS A 248 3.61 16.70 -17.17
C CYS A 248 3.26 15.21 -17.26
N LEU A 249 2.83 14.57 -16.18
CA LEU A 249 2.41 13.17 -16.19
C LEU A 249 1.11 12.94 -16.97
N ILE A 250 0.15 13.87 -16.89
CA ILE A 250 -1.10 13.85 -17.66
C ILE A 250 -0.79 13.94 -19.15
N ASP A 251 0.10 14.87 -19.56
CA ASP A 251 0.54 15.07 -20.95
C ASP A 251 1.27 13.83 -21.52
N HIS A 252 1.97 13.09 -20.64
CA HIS A 252 2.60 11.81 -20.98
C HIS A 252 1.64 10.61 -20.92
N GLU A 253 0.35 10.86 -20.73
CA GLU A 253 -0.72 9.84 -20.71
C GLU A 253 -0.47 8.71 -19.71
N VAL A 254 0.07 9.03 -18.54
CA VAL A 254 0.28 8.05 -17.47
C VAL A 254 -1.05 7.43 -17.09
N PRO A 255 -1.23 6.10 -17.11
CA PRO A 255 -2.53 5.48 -16.87
C PRO A 255 -2.97 5.53 -15.41
N THR A 256 -2.02 5.44 -14.48
CA THR A 256 -2.28 5.54 -13.03
C THR A 256 -1.22 6.44 -12.39
N ILE A 257 -1.66 7.45 -11.66
CA ILE A 257 -0.81 8.32 -10.86
C ILE A 257 -1.14 8.07 -9.40
N THR A 258 -0.13 7.72 -8.61
CA THR A 258 -0.27 7.55 -7.17
C THR A 258 0.25 8.79 -6.47
N ILE A 259 -0.52 9.35 -5.54
CA ILE A 259 -0.14 10.53 -4.77
C ILE A 259 0.00 10.17 -3.29
N TYR A 260 1.21 10.24 -2.77
CA TYR A 260 1.51 9.97 -1.36
C TYR A 260 1.84 11.25 -0.61
N ARG A 261 1.20 11.46 0.54
CA ARG A 261 1.63 12.50 1.47
C ARG A 261 2.89 12.05 2.21
N LEU A 262 3.85 12.98 2.34
CA LEU A 262 5.02 12.75 3.17
C LEU A 262 4.61 12.47 4.62
N ARG A 263 5.06 11.34 5.17
CA ARG A 263 4.82 10.92 6.55
C ARG A 263 6.03 10.27 7.16
N ASN A 264 6.21 10.47 8.46
CA ASN A 264 7.18 9.71 9.26
C ASN A 264 6.50 8.45 9.80
N ALA A 265 7.15 7.29 9.67
CA ALA A 265 6.69 6.05 10.28
C ALA A 265 7.63 5.64 11.40
N ASP A 266 7.11 5.41 12.60
CA ASP A 266 7.86 4.76 13.67
C ASP A 266 7.63 3.25 13.63
N ARG A 267 8.42 2.57 12.81
CA ARG A 267 8.34 1.12 12.70
C ARG A 267 8.90 0.38 13.92
N ALA A 268 9.70 1.03 14.74
CA ALA A 268 10.17 0.42 15.98
C ALA A 268 9.01 0.17 16.95
N LYS A 269 8.01 1.05 17.00
CA LYS A 269 6.78 0.84 17.77
C LYS A 269 5.98 -0.37 17.29
N MET A 270 6.01 -0.66 15.98
CA MET A 270 5.32 -1.79 15.39
C MET A 270 6.16 -3.06 15.35
N GLY A 271 7.43 -2.99 15.72
CA GLY A 271 8.37 -4.10 15.67
C GLY A 271 8.74 -4.56 14.27
N ILE A 272 8.57 -3.72 13.25
CA ILE A 272 8.88 -4.01 11.85
C ILE A 272 9.76 -2.93 11.20
N GLY A 273 10.76 -3.38 10.47
CA GLY A 273 11.58 -2.57 9.58
C GLY A 273 12.61 -1.68 10.24
N ASN A 274 13.45 -1.11 9.41
CA ASN A 274 14.41 -0.09 9.77
C ASN A 274 13.75 1.29 9.74
N ARG A 275 14.21 2.21 10.57
CA ARG A 275 13.77 3.60 10.52
C ARG A 275 14.30 4.27 9.26
N ALA A 276 13.49 5.09 8.61
CA ALA A 276 13.98 6.04 7.62
C ALA A 276 14.95 7.02 8.29
N LEU A 277 15.92 7.57 7.53
CA LEU A 277 16.93 8.46 8.10
C LEU A 277 16.33 9.63 8.87
N TRP A 278 15.24 10.20 8.39
CA TRP A 278 14.57 11.33 9.02
C TRP A 278 13.58 10.96 10.13
N ASN A 279 13.33 9.68 10.37
CA ASN A 279 12.65 9.19 11.58
C ASN A 279 13.61 9.10 12.79
N VAL A 280 14.91 9.27 12.58
CA VAL A 280 15.88 9.46 13.65
C VAL A 280 15.81 10.93 14.07
N GLU A 281 15.48 11.21 15.33
CA GLU A 281 15.18 12.56 15.83
C GLU A 281 16.29 13.56 15.49
N SER A 282 17.53 13.26 15.77
CA SER A 282 18.67 14.12 15.46
C SER A 282 18.87 14.40 13.96
N VAL A 283 18.52 13.44 13.10
CA VAL A 283 18.57 13.63 11.64
C VAL A 283 17.40 14.49 11.19
N ARG A 284 16.22 14.25 11.73
CA ARG A 284 15.02 15.02 11.43
C ARG A 284 15.16 16.49 11.83
N ASP A 285 15.68 16.75 13.03
CA ASP A 285 15.88 18.12 13.50
C ASP A 285 16.88 18.85 12.63
N ARG A 286 18.02 18.24 12.29
CA ARG A 286 18.96 18.79 11.34
C ARG A 286 18.33 19.09 9.97
N LEU A 287 17.55 18.16 9.42
CA LEU A 287 16.87 18.35 8.13
C LEU A 287 15.83 19.48 8.20
N ARG A 288 15.16 19.66 9.35
CA ARG A 288 14.24 20.77 9.56
C ARG A 288 14.94 22.12 9.64
N GLU A 289 16.14 22.15 10.20
CA GLU A 289 16.99 23.35 10.26
C GLU A 289 17.57 23.69 8.89
N GLU A 290 18.01 22.69 8.11
CA GLU A 290 18.62 22.87 6.80
C GLU A 290 17.60 23.11 5.67
N HIS A 291 16.39 22.57 5.80
CA HIS A 291 15.36 22.58 4.75
C HIS A 291 14.00 23.02 5.29
N ARG A 292 13.33 23.87 4.53
CA ARG A 292 11.96 24.29 4.85
C ARG A 292 10.97 23.18 4.51
N PHE A 293 10.34 22.62 5.53
CA PHE A 293 9.20 21.72 5.36
C PHE A 293 7.91 22.52 5.18
N PRO A 294 7.03 22.12 4.25
CA PRO A 294 5.73 22.77 4.10
C PRO A 294 4.87 22.58 5.35
N GLY A 295 4.13 23.62 5.70
CA GLY A 295 3.13 23.56 6.78
C GLY A 295 1.87 22.80 6.37
N LEU A 296 0.93 22.69 7.30
CA LEU A 296 -0.34 21.97 7.07
C LEU A 296 -1.13 22.55 5.88
N ASP A 297 -1.31 23.88 5.86
CA ASP A 297 -2.05 24.57 4.80
C ASP A 297 -1.37 24.36 3.43
N GLU A 298 -0.07 24.53 3.37
CA GLU A 298 0.70 24.38 2.15
C GLU A 298 0.68 22.93 1.64
N THR A 299 0.77 21.94 2.54
CA THR A 299 0.67 20.53 2.21
C THR A 299 -0.67 20.18 1.58
N TYR A 300 -1.78 20.65 2.17
CA TYR A 300 -3.10 20.35 1.62
C TYR A 300 -3.43 21.21 0.39
N ALA A 301 -2.90 22.42 0.26
CA ALA A 301 -2.98 23.18 -0.98
C ALA A 301 -2.25 22.47 -2.15
N MET A 302 -1.14 21.77 -1.88
CA MET A 302 -0.51 20.89 -2.88
C MET A 302 -1.45 19.78 -3.33
N ARG A 303 -2.09 19.07 -2.35
CA ARG A 303 -3.02 17.99 -2.67
C ARG A 303 -4.21 18.49 -3.51
N GLU A 304 -4.79 19.60 -3.15
CA GLU A 304 -5.93 20.17 -3.86
C GLU A 304 -5.56 20.54 -5.30
N ALA A 305 -4.40 21.16 -5.52
CA ALA A 305 -3.91 21.45 -6.87
C ALA A 305 -3.69 20.16 -7.70
N ILE A 306 -3.23 19.07 -7.07
CA ILE A 306 -3.07 17.77 -7.71
C ILE A 306 -4.44 17.20 -8.10
N VAL A 307 -5.38 17.16 -7.15
CA VAL A 307 -6.69 16.53 -7.33
C VAL A 307 -7.54 17.26 -8.37
N GLU A 308 -7.53 18.59 -8.37
CA GLU A 308 -8.20 19.41 -9.38
C GLU A 308 -7.73 19.04 -10.80
N LEU A 309 -6.42 18.99 -11.01
CA LEU A 309 -5.85 18.61 -12.31
C LEU A 309 -6.18 17.17 -12.72
N LEU A 310 -6.16 16.22 -11.78
CA LEU A 310 -6.48 14.84 -12.07
C LEU A 310 -7.95 14.66 -12.44
N LEU A 311 -8.87 15.33 -11.73
CA LEU A 311 -10.31 15.31 -12.05
C LEU A 311 -10.59 15.95 -13.40
N ASP A 312 -10.01 17.12 -13.68
CA ASP A 312 -10.16 17.82 -14.96
C ASP A 312 -9.64 16.99 -16.14
N ALA A 313 -8.59 16.18 -15.91
CA ALA A 313 -8.06 15.25 -16.90
C ALA A 313 -8.81 13.90 -16.96
N GLY A 314 -9.90 13.74 -16.21
CA GLY A 314 -10.76 12.55 -16.21
C GLY A 314 -10.20 11.36 -15.44
N TYR A 315 -9.24 11.56 -14.52
CA TYR A 315 -8.84 10.52 -13.61
C TYR A 315 -9.85 10.38 -12.47
N HIS A 316 -10.02 9.16 -11.99
CA HIS A 316 -10.90 8.84 -10.86
C HIS A 316 -10.09 8.31 -9.68
N PRO A 317 -10.47 8.65 -8.43
CA PRO A 317 -9.84 8.10 -7.25
C PRO A 317 -10.02 6.58 -7.21
N SER A 318 -8.97 5.90 -6.78
CA SER A 318 -8.84 4.45 -6.66
C SER A 318 -8.19 4.12 -5.31
N PRO A 319 -7.96 2.87 -4.95
CA PRO A 319 -7.37 2.54 -3.65
C PRO A 319 -6.07 3.28 -3.35
N CYS A 320 -5.89 3.64 -2.09
CA CYS A 320 -4.60 4.10 -1.54
C CYS A 320 -4.00 5.36 -2.18
N GLY A 321 -4.80 6.34 -2.58
CA GLY A 321 -4.30 7.54 -3.24
C GLY A 321 -3.91 7.32 -4.70
N TRP A 322 -4.34 6.22 -5.29
CA TRP A 322 -4.18 5.97 -6.72
C TRP A 322 -5.29 6.65 -7.50
N TRP A 323 -4.92 7.21 -8.64
CA TRP A 323 -5.80 7.90 -9.55
C TRP A 323 -5.66 7.28 -10.93
N ASN A 324 -6.74 6.68 -11.42
CA ASN A 324 -6.74 5.93 -12.67
C ASN A 324 -7.49 6.66 -13.77
N ARG A 325 -6.95 6.61 -14.97
CA ARG A 325 -7.76 6.87 -16.18
C ARG A 325 -8.85 5.79 -16.32
N PRO A 326 -10.01 6.11 -16.92
CA PRO A 326 -11.03 5.12 -17.19
C PRO A 326 -10.50 3.95 -18.04
N GLY A 327 -10.89 2.72 -17.69
CA GLY A 327 -10.59 1.53 -18.47
C GLY A 327 -9.15 1.01 -18.41
N VAL A 328 -8.32 1.49 -17.48
CA VAL A 328 -6.95 0.99 -17.28
C VAL A 328 -6.96 -0.44 -16.76
N TYR A 329 -7.84 -0.73 -15.83
CA TYR A 329 -7.98 -2.05 -15.24
C TYR A 329 -9.38 -2.63 -15.53
N PRO A 330 -9.49 -3.94 -15.76
CA PRO A 330 -10.80 -4.60 -15.73
C PRO A 330 -11.42 -4.50 -14.32
N ASP A 331 -12.57 -5.04 -14.07
CA ASP A 331 -13.15 -5.19 -12.74
C ASP A 331 -13.22 -3.86 -11.92
N GLY A 332 -13.96 -2.89 -12.42
CA GLY A 332 -14.21 -1.64 -11.71
C GLY A 332 -13.04 -0.65 -11.74
N ASN A 333 -12.13 -0.80 -12.69
CA ASN A 333 -10.95 0.05 -12.87
C ASN A 333 -10.01 0.05 -11.66
N ILE A 334 -9.90 -1.09 -10.98
CA ILE A 334 -9.05 -1.31 -9.81
C ILE A 334 -7.98 -2.36 -10.15
N PRO A 335 -6.68 -2.11 -9.85
CA PRO A 335 -5.65 -3.14 -9.97
C PRO A 335 -6.02 -4.38 -9.16
N ARG A 336 -5.74 -5.57 -9.70
CA ARG A 336 -6.13 -6.83 -9.06
C ARG A 336 -5.49 -6.99 -7.67
N VAL A 337 -4.24 -6.58 -7.50
CA VAL A 337 -3.58 -6.56 -6.20
C VAL A 337 -4.35 -5.73 -5.17
N SER A 338 -4.91 -4.58 -5.57
CA SER A 338 -5.69 -3.72 -4.68
C SER A 338 -7.07 -4.29 -4.41
N ARG A 339 -7.74 -4.86 -5.42
CA ARG A 339 -9.01 -5.56 -5.26
C ARG A 339 -8.90 -6.71 -4.26
N ASN A 340 -7.91 -7.58 -4.42
CA ASN A 340 -7.69 -8.70 -3.53
C ASN A 340 -7.36 -8.24 -2.11
N LYS A 341 -6.46 -7.26 -2.01
CA LYS A 341 -5.93 -6.77 -0.75
C LYS A 341 -6.94 -5.93 0.04
N TRP A 342 -7.56 -4.95 -0.62
CA TRP A 342 -8.32 -3.91 0.07
C TRP A 342 -9.84 -4.12 0.01
N GLN A 343 -10.36 -4.55 -1.15
CA GLN A 343 -11.80 -4.68 -1.33
C GLN A 343 -12.32 -6.04 -0.84
N ARG A 344 -11.65 -7.13 -1.22
CA ARG A 344 -12.07 -8.49 -0.85
C ARG A 344 -11.46 -8.99 0.45
N HIS A 345 -10.31 -8.43 0.83
CA HIS A 345 -9.52 -8.86 1.98
C HIS A 345 -9.12 -10.34 1.90
N ASP A 346 -8.69 -10.78 0.71
CA ASP A 346 -8.19 -12.14 0.51
C ASP A 346 -6.88 -12.34 1.30
N SER A 347 -6.56 -13.59 1.63
CA SER A 347 -5.32 -13.91 2.33
C SER A 347 -4.10 -13.45 1.54
N MET A 348 -3.15 -12.79 2.22
CA MET A 348 -1.88 -12.34 1.65
C MET A 348 -0.72 -13.07 2.28
N ILE A 349 0.02 -13.82 1.48
CA ILE A 349 1.22 -14.50 1.89
C ILE A 349 2.44 -13.66 1.49
N ALA A 350 3.25 -13.29 2.49
CA ALA A 350 4.35 -12.39 2.30
C ALA A 350 5.69 -13.06 2.58
N TYR A 351 6.66 -12.83 1.71
CA TYR A 351 8.01 -13.37 1.73
C TYR A 351 9.05 -12.26 1.84
N GLY A 352 10.17 -12.54 2.47
CA GLY A 352 11.27 -11.59 2.60
C GLY A 352 11.34 -10.91 3.96
N PRO A 353 12.45 -10.19 4.25
CA PRO A 353 12.67 -9.57 5.55
C PRO A 353 11.68 -8.43 5.82
N GLY A 354 11.06 -8.45 7.00
CA GLY A 354 10.07 -7.47 7.42
C GLY A 354 8.76 -7.49 6.61
N ALA A 355 8.57 -8.48 5.75
CA ALA A 355 7.31 -8.67 5.06
C ALA A 355 6.20 -9.02 6.06
N TYR A 356 5.02 -8.50 5.79
CA TYR A 356 3.82 -8.81 6.58
C TYR A 356 2.71 -9.32 5.68
N GLY A 357 1.98 -10.29 6.18
CA GLY A 357 0.84 -10.89 5.52
C GLY A 357 -0.33 -11.05 6.48
N TRP A 358 -1.41 -11.63 6.00
CA TRP A 358 -2.54 -12.01 6.81
C TRP A 358 -3.28 -13.20 6.22
N LEU A 359 -3.95 -13.92 7.09
CA LEU A 359 -4.88 -14.98 6.76
C LEU A 359 -6.28 -14.52 7.14
N THR A 360 -7.21 -14.58 6.20
CA THR A 360 -8.63 -14.34 6.45
C THR A 360 -9.32 -15.70 6.58
N ARG A 361 -9.88 -15.99 7.76
CA ARG A 361 -10.50 -17.27 8.10
C ARG A 361 -12.02 -17.22 7.97
N ASP A 362 -12.67 -18.39 7.94
CA ASP A 362 -14.12 -18.52 7.82
C ASP A 362 -14.87 -18.09 9.07
N ASP A 363 -14.22 -18.17 10.23
CA ASP A 363 -14.74 -17.71 11.51
C ASP A 363 -14.57 -16.19 11.70
N ASP A 364 -14.32 -15.47 10.61
CA ASP A 364 -14.06 -14.03 10.57
C ASP A 364 -12.86 -13.56 11.40
N THR A 365 -12.04 -14.47 11.89
CA THR A 365 -10.75 -14.09 12.48
C THR A 365 -9.74 -13.73 11.40
N VAL A 366 -8.88 -12.80 11.73
CA VAL A 366 -7.73 -12.41 10.90
C VAL A 366 -6.46 -12.70 11.68
N VAL A 367 -5.56 -13.46 11.06
CA VAL A 367 -4.22 -13.68 11.61
C VAL A 367 -3.21 -12.91 10.80
N GLN A 368 -2.66 -11.85 11.37
CA GLN A 368 -1.55 -11.10 10.76
C GLN A 368 -0.23 -11.79 11.06
N THR A 369 0.65 -11.84 10.07
CA THR A 369 1.97 -12.45 10.15
C THR A 369 3.05 -11.43 9.85
N HIS A 370 4.18 -11.50 10.58
CA HIS A 370 5.31 -10.61 10.38
C HIS A 370 6.61 -11.42 10.34
N ASN A 371 7.36 -11.26 9.28
CA ASN A 371 8.69 -11.82 9.16
C ASN A 371 9.71 -10.99 9.96
N ILE A 372 10.85 -11.62 10.28
CA ILE A 372 11.99 -10.96 10.91
C ILE A 372 12.42 -9.78 10.05
N ALA A 373 12.41 -8.57 10.64
CA ALA A 373 12.72 -7.33 9.93
C ALA A 373 14.22 -7.03 9.87
N ASP A 374 15.01 -7.55 10.84
CA ASP A 374 16.46 -7.49 10.73
C ASP A 374 16.93 -8.37 9.56
N ILE A 375 17.53 -7.72 8.55
CA ILE A 375 17.95 -8.36 7.31
C ILE A 375 18.93 -9.51 7.56
N SER A 376 19.86 -9.31 8.47
CA SER A 376 20.87 -10.32 8.84
C SER A 376 20.24 -11.47 9.63
N GLY A 377 19.33 -11.14 10.56
CA GLY A 377 18.58 -12.13 11.33
C GLY A 377 17.66 -12.98 10.47
N TYR A 378 17.00 -12.38 9.48
CA TYR A 378 16.18 -13.09 8.49
C TYR A 378 17.03 -14.11 7.69
N ALA A 379 18.16 -13.65 7.11
CA ALA A 379 19.04 -14.53 6.33
C ALA A 379 19.60 -15.67 7.19
N ARG A 380 20.07 -15.35 8.42
CA ARG A 380 20.59 -16.34 9.38
C ARG A 380 19.53 -17.38 9.72
N ARG A 381 18.28 -16.96 9.98
CA ARG A 381 17.18 -17.89 10.31
C ARG A 381 16.95 -18.92 9.23
N LEU A 382 17.06 -18.53 7.97
CA LEU A 382 16.95 -19.45 6.82
C LEU A 382 18.19 -20.34 6.66
N GLN A 383 19.37 -19.87 6.99
CA GLN A 383 20.63 -20.65 6.88
C GLN A 383 20.85 -21.65 8.01
N GLU A 384 20.42 -21.34 9.24
CA GLU A 384 20.71 -22.12 10.44
C GLU A 384 19.70 -23.24 10.78
N GLY A 385 18.57 -23.34 10.05
CA GLY A 385 17.59 -24.40 10.33
C GLY A 385 16.35 -24.37 9.42
N PRO A 386 15.48 -25.36 9.55
CA PRO A 386 14.31 -25.53 8.68
C PRO A 386 13.14 -24.61 9.01
N GLY A 387 13.22 -23.81 10.07
CA GLY A 387 12.10 -22.99 10.53
C GLY A 387 11.80 -21.79 9.64
N LEU A 388 10.56 -21.34 9.67
CA LEU A 388 10.11 -20.12 8.99
C LEU A 388 10.75 -18.86 9.63
N PRO A 389 10.98 -17.79 8.85
CA PRO A 389 11.57 -16.55 9.35
C PRO A 389 10.54 -15.63 10.01
N LEU A 390 9.64 -16.17 10.81
CA LEU A 390 8.59 -15.45 11.51
C LEU A 390 9.13 -14.75 12.76
N ALA A 391 8.70 -13.51 12.99
CA ALA A 391 9.01 -12.74 14.19
C ALA A 391 7.86 -12.78 15.21
N PHE A 392 6.65 -12.54 14.77
CA PHE A 392 5.43 -12.54 15.58
C PHE A 392 4.21 -12.49 14.66
N GLY A 393 3.02 -12.59 15.25
CA GLY A 393 1.75 -12.31 14.59
C GLY A 393 0.77 -11.63 15.51
N ARG A 394 -0.42 -11.40 14.99
CA ARG A 394 -1.58 -10.92 15.75
C ARG A 394 -2.83 -11.65 15.30
N ARG A 395 -3.65 -12.06 16.26
CA ARG A 395 -4.99 -12.57 16.01
C ARG A 395 -6.00 -11.49 16.35
N LEU A 396 -6.86 -11.16 15.39
CA LEU A 396 -7.97 -10.25 15.55
C LEU A 396 -9.27 -11.04 15.39
N ALA A 397 -10.23 -10.78 16.26
CA ALA A 397 -11.54 -11.42 16.24
C ALA A 397 -12.64 -10.43 16.59
N GLY A 398 -13.89 -10.76 16.29
CA GLY A 398 -15.04 -9.92 16.61
C GLY A 398 -14.89 -8.49 16.10
N LEU A 399 -15.15 -7.51 16.97
CA LEU A 399 -15.12 -6.07 16.62
C LEU A 399 -13.76 -5.61 16.05
N GLU A 400 -12.67 -6.18 16.55
CA GLU A 400 -11.32 -5.83 16.05
C GLU A 400 -11.10 -6.26 14.61
N ALA A 401 -11.56 -7.46 14.24
CA ALA A 401 -11.49 -7.95 12.87
C ALA A 401 -12.38 -7.13 11.93
N ILE A 402 -13.59 -6.76 12.39
CA ILE A 402 -14.51 -5.90 11.63
C ILE A 402 -13.87 -4.52 11.40
N GLY A 403 -13.28 -3.91 12.43
CA GLY A 403 -12.57 -2.63 12.30
C GLY A 403 -11.43 -2.68 11.29
N LEU A 404 -10.66 -3.78 11.26
CA LEU A 404 -9.60 -3.97 10.28
C LEU A 404 -10.15 -4.08 8.85
N VAL A 405 -11.20 -4.88 8.65
CA VAL A 405 -11.85 -5.06 7.33
C VAL A 405 -12.48 -3.77 6.84
N LEU A 406 -13.14 -3.01 7.73
CA LEU A 406 -13.65 -1.67 7.41
C LEU A 406 -12.53 -0.73 6.98
N GLY A 407 -11.40 -0.74 7.69
CA GLY A 407 -10.22 0.04 7.31
C GLY A 407 -9.71 -0.32 5.91
N PHE A 408 -9.69 -1.59 5.55
CA PHE A 408 -9.32 -2.01 4.20
C PHE A 408 -10.34 -1.59 3.15
N ASN A 409 -11.64 -1.74 3.41
CA ASN A 409 -12.67 -1.30 2.49
C ASN A 409 -12.65 0.22 2.31
N PHE A 410 -12.43 0.97 3.39
CA PHE A 410 -12.25 2.42 3.31
C PHE A 410 -11.05 2.80 2.45
N LYS A 411 -9.92 2.11 2.64
CA LYS A 411 -8.71 2.29 1.85
C LYS A 411 -8.89 1.89 0.38
N ALA A 412 -9.81 0.99 0.09
CA ALA A 412 -10.18 0.63 -1.28
C ALA A 412 -10.88 1.77 -2.04
N ASN A 413 -11.37 2.79 -1.32
CA ASN A 413 -12.13 3.91 -1.86
C ASN A 413 -13.33 3.44 -2.71
N GLN A 414 -14.05 2.47 -2.18
CA GLN A 414 -15.20 1.82 -2.79
C GLN A 414 -16.40 1.91 -1.83
N PRO A 415 -17.62 1.72 -2.32
CA PRO A 415 -18.79 1.64 -1.45
C PRO A 415 -18.62 0.62 -0.32
N ILE A 416 -18.94 1.05 0.88
CA ILE A 416 -19.05 0.22 2.08
C ILE A 416 -20.51 -0.14 2.24
N ASP A 417 -20.84 -1.38 1.90
CA ASP A 417 -22.19 -1.92 1.91
C ASP A 417 -22.48 -2.56 3.29
N ALA A 418 -23.38 -1.97 4.07
CA ALA A 418 -23.76 -2.48 5.38
C ALA A 418 -24.44 -3.86 5.30
N ALA A 419 -25.19 -4.16 4.24
CA ALA A 419 -25.81 -5.46 4.07
C ALA A 419 -24.76 -6.58 3.96
N ARG A 420 -23.62 -6.31 3.32
CA ARG A 420 -22.49 -7.24 3.28
C ARG A 420 -21.89 -7.51 4.66
N PHE A 421 -21.76 -6.49 5.50
CA PHE A 421 -21.28 -6.65 6.88
C PHE A 421 -22.27 -7.38 7.76
N ARG A 422 -23.57 -7.11 7.61
CA ARG A 422 -24.65 -7.87 8.28
C ARG A 422 -24.58 -9.34 7.91
N HIS A 423 -24.48 -9.64 6.62
CA HIS A 423 -24.42 -11.03 6.14
C HIS A 423 -23.17 -11.75 6.66
N ARG A 424 -22.02 -11.09 6.66
CA ARG A 424 -20.74 -11.70 7.01
C ARG A 424 -20.51 -11.77 8.52
N PHE A 425 -20.73 -10.67 9.23
CA PHE A 425 -20.37 -10.52 10.64
C PHE A 425 -21.58 -10.45 11.59
N GLY A 426 -22.79 -10.44 11.06
CA GLY A 426 -23.98 -10.23 11.88
C GLY A 426 -24.10 -8.84 12.50
N VAL A 427 -23.42 -7.83 11.96
CA VAL A 427 -23.34 -6.47 12.51
C VAL A 427 -24.06 -5.48 11.62
N GLU A 428 -24.91 -4.66 12.21
CA GLU A 428 -25.63 -3.55 11.58
C GLU A 428 -24.78 -2.28 11.67
N LEU A 429 -23.93 -1.99 10.67
CA LEU A 429 -22.93 -0.92 10.71
C LEU A 429 -23.49 0.47 11.11
N PHE A 430 -24.72 0.78 10.74
CA PHE A 430 -25.33 2.07 11.02
C PHE A 430 -26.22 2.08 12.27
N HIS A 431 -26.31 0.94 12.99
CA HIS A 431 -27.16 0.79 14.17
C HIS A 431 -26.43 0.21 15.38
N ASP A 432 -25.40 -0.62 15.17
CA ASP A 432 -24.67 -1.27 16.25
C ASP A 432 -23.43 -0.45 16.66
N GLU A 433 -23.23 -0.28 17.97
CA GLU A 433 -22.02 0.37 18.48
C GLU A 433 -20.81 -0.58 18.43
N PRO A 434 -19.61 -0.08 18.15
CA PRO A 434 -19.23 1.34 18.03
C PRO A 434 -19.41 1.92 16.63
N PHE A 435 -19.83 1.15 15.64
CA PHE A 435 -19.85 1.53 14.22
C PHE A 435 -20.91 2.61 13.93
N ALA A 436 -22.08 2.53 14.56
CA ALA A 436 -23.14 3.53 14.39
C ALA A 436 -22.64 4.95 14.70
N SER A 437 -21.99 5.14 15.85
CA SER A 437 -21.37 6.42 16.23
C SER A 437 -20.24 6.84 15.29
N VAL A 438 -19.43 5.89 14.80
CA VAL A 438 -18.35 6.17 13.86
C VAL A 438 -18.91 6.70 12.54
N PHE A 439 -19.85 6.00 11.93
CA PHE A 439 -20.42 6.42 10.64
C PHE A 439 -21.25 7.69 10.73
N ALA A 440 -21.98 7.89 11.83
CA ALA A 440 -22.69 9.15 12.08
C ALA A 440 -21.73 10.35 12.09
N GLU A 441 -20.60 10.23 12.78
CA GLU A 441 -19.58 11.28 12.83
C GLU A 441 -18.86 11.48 11.48
N LEU A 442 -18.56 10.40 10.74
CA LEU A 442 -17.98 10.52 9.41
C LEU A 442 -18.92 11.22 8.41
N LEU A 443 -20.23 10.94 8.47
CA LEU A 443 -21.25 11.62 7.69
C LEU A 443 -21.37 13.10 8.07
N GLU A 444 -21.43 13.41 9.36
CA GLU A 444 -21.52 14.80 9.88
C GLU A 444 -20.31 15.64 9.43
N ARG A 445 -19.13 15.03 9.37
CA ARG A 445 -17.90 15.69 8.94
C ARG A 445 -17.71 15.74 7.42
N GLY A 446 -18.64 15.14 6.65
CA GLY A 446 -18.52 15.05 5.19
C GLY A 446 -17.33 14.22 4.71
N LEU A 447 -16.89 13.23 5.50
CA LEU A 447 -15.80 12.32 5.17
C LEU A 447 -16.28 11.06 4.45
N VAL A 448 -17.57 10.77 4.57
CA VAL A 448 -18.29 9.78 3.74
C VAL A 448 -19.60 10.41 3.29
N GLU A 449 -20.18 9.86 2.24
CA GLU A 449 -21.50 10.24 1.72
C GLU A 449 -22.32 9.00 1.35
N PRO A 450 -23.66 9.06 1.38
CA PRO A 450 -24.51 7.97 0.92
C PRO A 450 -24.31 7.71 -0.56
N VAL A 451 -24.35 6.42 -0.94
CA VAL A 451 -24.28 6.03 -2.35
C VAL A 451 -25.67 6.22 -3.00
N PRO A 452 -25.81 7.00 -4.08
CA PRO A 452 -27.08 7.22 -4.73
C PRO A 452 -27.72 5.90 -5.20
N GLY A 453 -28.95 5.63 -4.74
CA GLY A 453 -29.70 4.41 -5.09
C GLY A 453 -29.36 3.19 -4.22
N GLU A 454 -28.41 3.30 -3.30
CA GLU A 454 -28.00 2.23 -2.37
C GLU A 454 -28.15 2.70 -0.92
N PRO A 455 -29.33 2.58 -0.31
CA PRO A 455 -29.62 3.21 1.00
C PRO A 455 -28.80 2.68 2.18
N GLU A 456 -28.21 1.49 2.03
CA GLU A 456 -27.36 0.86 3.06
C GLU A 456 -25.87 0.95 2.72
N SER A 457 -25.48 1.85 1.79
CA SER A 457 -24.09 2.01 1.37
C SER A 457 -23.62 3.45 1.55
N VAL A 458 -22.37 3.59 1.97
CA VAL A 458 -21.64 4.87 2.02
C VAL A 458 -20.33 4.75 1.24
N ILE A 459 -19.84 5.87 0.71
CA ILE A 459 -18.55 5.92 0.02
C ILE A 459 -17.69 7.05 0.61
N PRO A 460 -16.36 6.90 0.70
CA PRO A 460 -15.49 8.01 1.05
C PRO A 460 -15.66 9.19 0.09
N THR A 461 -15.79 10.40 0.62
CA THR A 461 -15.69 11.63 -0.17
C THR A 461 -14.22 11.89 -0.58
N LEU A 462 -13.95 12.90 -1.39
CA LEU A 462 -12.57 13.32 -1.69
C LEU A 462 -11.79 13.73 -0.44
N ASP A 463 -12.47 14.26 0.57
CA ASP A 463 -11.88 14.59 1.87
C ASP A 463 -11.65 13.33 2.71
N GLY A 464 -12.57 12.37 2.66
CA GLY A 464 -12.42 11.05 3.26
C GLY A 464 -11.27 10.28 2.64
N GLU A 465 -11.13 10.28 1.33
CA GLU A 465 -10.00 9.68 0.63
C GLU A 465 -8.67 10.34 1.06
N ALA A 466 -8.63 11.67 1.17
CA ALA A 466 -7.44 12.40 1.61
C ALA A 466 -7.00 12.02 3.02
N LEU A 467 -7.95 11.75 3.89
CA LEU A 467 -7.74 11.45 5.31
C LEU A 467 -7.91 9.96 5.65
N HIS A 468 -7.86 9.08 4.64
CA HIS A 468 -8.13 7.66 4.85
C HIS A 468 -7.27 7.03 5.95
N GLU A 469 -6.01 7.44 6.09
CA GLU A 469 -5.14 6.89 7.13
C GLU A 469 -5.50 7.41 8.53
N GLU A 470 -5.87 8.69 8.64
CA GLU A 470 -6.38 9.29 9.86
C GLU A 470 -7.67 8.59 10.30
N ILE A 471 -8.59 8.41 9.36
CA ILE A 471 -9.88 7.76 9.60
C ILE A 471 -9.67 6.31 10.05
N ILE A 472 -8.86 5.55 9.34
CA ILE A 472 -8.58 4.16 9.70
C ILE A 472 -7.94 4.08 11.09
N SER A 473 -6.95 4.91 11.37
CA SER A 473 -6.25 4.89 12.65
C SER A 473 -7.17 5.30 13.80
N VAL A 474 -7.87 6.42 13.67
CA VAL A 474 -8.65 7.00 14.78
C VAL A 474 -9.97 6.27 14.97
N TYR A 475 -10.71 6.03 13.89
CA TYR A 475 -12.06 5.49 14.00
C TYR A 475 -12.08 3.97 14.01
N PHE A 476 -11.45 3.34 13.04
CA PHE A 476 -11.58 1.88 12.90
C PHE A 476 -10.57 1.09 13.76
N HIS A 477 -9.45 1.69 14.13
CA HIS A 477 -8.50 1.01 15.00
C HIS A 477 -8.63 1.45 16.46
N GLN A 478 -8.39 2.72 16.76
CA GLN A 478 -8.31 3.17 18.16
C GLN A 478 -9.68 3.15 18.84
N ARG A 479 -10.72 3.69 18.20
CA ARG A 479 -12.07 3.77 18.80
C ARG A 479 -12.69 2.38 18.92
N VAL A 480 -12.65 1.57 17.88
CA VAL A 480 -13.19 0.21 17.90
C VAL A 480 -12.43 -0.66 18.88
N GLY A 481 -11.09 -0.61 18.90
CA GLY A 481 -10.27 -1.36 19.86
C GLY A 481 -10.57 -0.96 21.31
N SER A 482 -10.69 0.35 21.60
CA SER A 482 -11.05 0.84 22.96
C SER A 482 -12.44 0.39 23.39
N PHE A 483 -13.39 0.33 22.47
CA PHE A 483 -14.75 -0.17 22.75
C PHE A 483 -14.74 -1.68 23.02
N ALA A 484 -14.02 -2.46 22.21
CA ALA A 484 -13.85 -3.90 22.40
C ALA A 484 -13.25 -4.20 23.77
N ASP A 485 -12.19 -3.50 24.17
CA ASP A 485 -11.57 -3.60 25.50
C ASP A 485 -12.54 -3.28 26.65
N ALA A 486 -13.41 -2.30 26.46
CA ALA A 486 -14.38 -1.91 27.47
C ALA A 486 -15.51 -2.94 27.63
N VAL A 487 -15.92 -3.57 26.54
CA VAL A 487 -16.92 -4.65 26.55
C VAL A 487 -16.38 -5.91 27.20
N CYS A 488 -15.12 -6.29 26.91
CA CYS A 488 -14.49 -7.47 27.49
C CYS A 488 -14.23 -7.36 29.00
N ARG A 489 -14.22 -6.13 29.58
CA ARG A 489 -14.03 -5.90 31.02
C ARG A 489 -15.33 -5.88 31.84
N ARG A 490 -16.48 -5.93 31.18
CA ARG A 490 -17.80 -6.02 31.83
C ARG A 490 -18.28 -7.45 31.88
#